data_7ba9f7cc25f715001aeb1337069fa700
#
_entry.id   7ba9f7cc25f715001aeb1337069fa700
#
_cell.length_a   1.000
_cell.length_b   1.000
_cell.length_c   1.000
_cell.angle_alpha   90.00
_cell.angle_beta   90.00
_cell.angle_gamma   90.00
#
_symmetry.space_group_name_H-M   'P 1'
#
loop_
_entity.id
_entity.type
_entity.pdbx_description
1 polymer ?
#
loop_
_entity_poly.entity_id
_entity_poly.type
_entity_poly.pdbx_seq_one_letter_code
_entity_poly.pdbx_strand_id
1 'polypeptide(L)'
;MALVKMKPTSAGRRGVVRVVNDKLHKGKPFAQLVERKSKSAGRNNNGRVTMRHIGGGHKQSYRLIDFRRDKDGIAAKVERLEYDPNRSANIALLCYTDGERRYIIAPKGVSAGTQLMSGSDAPIKPGNSLPLRNIPVGTTIHCVEIMPGKGAQIARSAGTSVQLLAREGSYAQLRMRSGEIRKVHVECRATIGEVGNEEHNLRQIGKAGAMRWRGVRPTVRGVAMNPIDHPHGGGEGRTGTKRDPVSPWGQLTKGFRTRNNKRTNGMIVARRKK
;
A
#
# COMPACT_ATOMS: atom_id res chain seq x y z
N MET A 1 8.32 2.01 16.98
CA MET A 1 9.22 2.44 15.88
C MET A 1 9.71 3.83 16.21
N ALA A 2 10.91 4.20 15.76
CA ALA A 2 11.48 5.51 16.03
C ALA A 2 11.91 6.18 14.73
N LEU A 3 11.67 7.48 14.62
CA LEU A 3 12.22 8.32 13.56
C LEU A 3 13.61 8.81 13.97
N VAL A 4 14.61 8.44 13.19
CA VAL A 4 16.00 8.84 13.45
C VAL A 4 16.49 9.76 12.34
N LYS A 5 16.80 11.01 12.70
CA LYS A 5 17.48 11.96 11.83
C LYS A 5 18.97 11.61 11.80
N MET A 6 19.52 11.42 10.63
CA MET A 6 20.94 11.06 10.47
C MET A 6 21.84 12.27 10.74
N LYS A 7 23.05 12.00 11.28
CA LYS A 7 24.09 13.05 11.45
C LYS A 7 24.45 13.65 10.08
N PRO A 8 24.59 14.98 9.94
CA PRO A 8 24.82 15.69 8.68
C PRO A 8 26.31 15.60 8.24
N THR A 9 26.86 14.39 8.16
CA THR A 9 28.26 14.15 7.80
C THR A 9 28.55 14.32 6.32
N SER A 10 27.55 14.38 5.46
CA SER A 10 27.65 14.66 4.03
C SER A 10 26.37 15.31 3.51
N ALA A 11 26.45 15.96 2.34
CA ALA A 11 25.29 16.58 1.70
C ALA A 11 24.11 15.60 1.55
N GLY A 12 24.38 14.35 1.15
CA GLY A 12 23.37 13.31 0.99
C GLY A 12 22.78 12.80 2.30
N ARG A 13 23.46 12.94 3.44
CA ARG A 13 22.97 12.50 4.76
C ARG A 13 22.25 13.60 5.53
N ARG A 14 22.49 14.86 5.21
CA ARG A 14 21.92 16.02 5.92
C ARG A 14 20.40 15.98 6.01
N GLY A 15 19.72 15.57 4.94
CA GLY A 15 18.25 15.50 4.87
C GLY A 15 17.69 14.10 5.08
N VAL A 16 18.46 13.11 5.57
CA VAL A 16 17.97 11.74 5.72
C VAL A 16 17.27 11.56 7.05
N VAL A 17 16.01 11.11 6.99
CA VAL A 17 15.24 10.62 8.13
C VAL A 17 14.86 9.16 7.89
N ARG A 18 15.22 8.29 8.82
CA ARG A 18 14.91 6.84 8.75
C ARG A 18 13.90 6.44 9.80
N VAL A 19 13.06 5.48 9.44
CA VAL A 19 12.26 4.73 10.40
C VAL A 19 13.09 3.53 10.84
N VAL A 20 13.33 3.41 12.14
CA VAL A 20 14.03 2.28 12.75
C VAL A 20 13.02 1.45 13.54
N ASN A 21 13.04 0.16 13.33
CA ASN A 21 12.22 -0.79 14.06
C ASN A 21 13.09 -2.00 14.48
N ASP A 22 13.47 -2.03 15.73
CA ASP A 22 14.36 -3.05 16.29
C ASP A 22 13.69 -4.41 16.42
N LYS A 23 12.34 -4.46 16.36
CA LYS A 23 11.56 -5.69 16.42
C LYS A 23 11.53 -6.46 15.10
N LEU A 24 12.08 -5.91 14.02
CA LEU A 24 12.13 -6.58 12.73
C LEU A 24 13.24 -7.62 12.70
N HIS A 25 12.90 -8.80 12.18
CA HIS A 25 13.86 -9.86 11.92
C HIS A 25 14.93 -9.39 10.91
N LYS A 26 16.20 -9.58 11.27
CA LYS A 26 17.35 -9.15 10.44
C LYS A 26 17.85 -10.25 9.48
N GLY A 27 17.30 -11.46 9.58
CA GLY A 27 17.70 -12.61 8.76
C GLY A 27 17.01 -12.66 7.40
N LYS A 28 17.22 -13.77 6.70
CA LYS A 28 16.60 -14.06 5.41
C LYS A 28 15.09 -14.33 5.56
N PRO A 29 14.28 -14.01 4.53
CA PRO A 29 12.86 -14.39 4.53
C PRO A 29 12.69 -15.91 4.45
N PHE A 30 11.50 -16.40 4.76
CA PHE A 30 11.18 -17.83 4.66
C PHE A 30 11.17 -18.26 3.19
N ALA A 31 12.10 -19.17 2.82
CA ALA A 31 12.44 -19.44 1.42
C ALA A 31 11.26 -19.96 0.59
N GLN A 32 10.41 -20.82 1.19
CA GLN A 32 9.26 -21.42 0.50
C GLN A 32 8.17 -20.40 0.10
N LEU A 33 8.13 -19.24 0.77
CA LEU A 33 7.18 -18.16 0.50
C LEU A 33 7.80 -16.99 -0.28
N VAL A 34 8.89 -17.25 -1.01
CA VAL A 34 9.60 -16.22 -1.78
C VAL A 34 9.71 -16.61 -3.23
N GLU A 35 9.30 -15.71 -4.11
CA GLU A 35 9.39 -15.85 -5.55
C GLU A 35 10.34 -14.82 -6.17
N ARG A 36 10.87 -15.17 -7.34
CA ARG A 36 11.67 -14.24 -8.14
C ARG A 36 10.78 -13.15 -8.71
N LYS A 37 11.16 -11.88 -8.47
CA LYS A 37 10.50 -10.73 -9.09
C LYS A 37 11.31 -10.22 -10.27
N SER A 38 10.82 -10.43 -11.49
CA SER A 38 11.36 -9.82 -12.70
C SER A 38 10.99 -8.35 -12.78
N LYS A 39 11.79 -7.55 -13.47
CA LYS A 39 11.56 -6.11 -13.68
C LYS A 39 11.31 -5.84 -15.15
N SER A 40 10.13 -5.32 -15.47
CA SER A 40 9.77 -4.90 -16.83
C SER A 40 10.29 -3.51 -17.20
N ALA A 41 10.80 -2.74 -16.23
CA ALA A 41 11.27 -1.37 -16.43
C ALA A 41 10.24 -0.46 -17.14
N GLY A 42 8.96 -0.64 -16.84
CA GLY A 42 7.85 0.12 -17.42
C GLY A 42 7.49 -0.27 -18.86
N ARG A 43 8.00 -1.41 -19.37
CA ARG A 43 7.66 -1.94 -20.70
C ARG A 43 6.48 -2.91 -20.61
N ASN A 44 5.65 -2.92 -21.66
CA ASN A 44 4.59 -3.90 -21.85
C ASN A 44 5.13 -5.19 -22.50
N ASN A 45 4.22 -6.12 -22.85
CA ASN A 45 4.56 -7.36 -23.55
C ASN A 45 5.21 -7.15 -24.93
N ASN A 46 4.94 -6.01 -25.60
CA ASN A 46 5.53 -5.65 -26.89
C ASN A 46 6.85 -4.85 -26.76
N GLY A 47 7.41 -4.74 -25.56
CA GLY A 47 8.64 -4.00 -25.29
C GLY A 47 8.51 -2.47 -25.30
N ARG A 48 7.30 -1.92 -25.52
CA ARG A 48 7.06 -0.47 -25.55
C ARG A 48 6.92 0.09 -24.14
N VAL A 49 7.44 1.30 -23.92
CA VAL A 49 7.32 2.00 -22.64
C VAL A 49 5.88 2.48 -22.46
N THR A 50 5.14 1.86 -21.54
CA THR A 50 3.78 2.26 -21.15
C THR A 50 3.74 3.00 -19.81
N MET A 51 4.78 2.85 -18.98
CA MET A 51 4.94 3.57 -17.73
C MET A 51 6.29 4.24 -17.69
N ARG A 52 6.30 5.58 -17.75
CA ARG A 52 7.52 6.39 -17.75
C ARG A 52 8.20 6.42 -16.37
N HIS A 53 9.46 6.80 -16.34
CA HIS A 53 10.26 7.06 -15.14
C HIS A 53 10.44 5.85 -14.21
N ILE A 54 10.36 4.64 -14.75
CA ILE A 54 10.61 3.39 -14.03
C ILE A 54 11.78 2.66 -14.70
N GLY A 55 12.67 2.10 -13.89
CA GLY A 55 13.77 1.25 -14.34
C GLY A 55 14.96 1.21 -13.40
N GLY A 56 15.78 0.18 -13.51
CA GLY A 56 16.90 -0.08 -12.61
C GLY A 56 16.44 -0.46 -11.20
N GLY A 57 17.18 0.06 -10.20
CA GLY A 57 16.92 -0.24 -8.79
C GLY A 57 17.45 -1.59 -8.32
N HIS A 58 17.50 -1.77 -6.99
CA HIS A 58 17.98 -3.00 -6.36
C HIS A 58 17.14 -4.22 -6.72
N LYS A 59 17.77 -5.41 -6.91
CA LYS A 59 17.06 -6.69 -7.10
C LYS A 59 16.18 -6.98 -5.88
N GLN A 60 14.96 -7.40 -6.13
CA GLN A 60 13.98 -7.70 -5.08
C GLN A 60 13.38 -9.08 -5.33
N SER A 61 13.12 -9.80 -4.25
CA SER A 61 12.30 -11.00 -4.25
C SER A 61 10.89 -10.65 -3.77
N TYR A 62 9.88 -11.29 -4.33
CA TYR A 62 8.49 -11.12 -3.91
C TYR A 62 8.18 -12.08 -2.77
N ARG A 63 7.41 -11.62 -1.77
CA ARG A 63 6.88 -12.46 -0.70
C ARG A 63 5.43 -12.77 -1.00
N LEU A 64 5.09 -14.04 -0.98
CA LEU A 64 3.71 -14.51 -1.10
C LEU A 64 2.96 -14.14 0.17
N ILE A 65 1.99 -13.24 0.03
CA ILE A 65 1.17 -12.77 1.15
C ILE A 65 -0.20 -13.41 1.04
N ASP A 66 -0.67 -13.97 2.14
CA ASP A 66 -2.04 -14.44 2.28
C ASP A 66 -3.00 -13.24 2.42
N PHE A 67 -3.60 -12.85 1.29
CA PHE A 67 -4.64 -11.82 1.26
C PHE A 67 -6.05 -12.38 1.45
N ARG A 68 -6.23 -13.70 1.36
CA ARG A 68 -7.55 -14.33 1.51
C ARG A 68 -7.87 -14.63 2.94
N ARG A 69 -6.87 -15.04 3.73
CA ARG A 69 -7.06 -15.45 5.13
C ARG A 69 -8.15 -16.53 5.26
N ASP A 70 -8.12 -17.50 4.33
CA ASP A 70 -9.15 -18.53 4.14
C ASP A 70 -9.01 -19.74 5.09
N LYS A 71 -8.00 -19.74 5.95
CA LYS A 71 -7.77 -20.80 6.94
C LYS A 71 -8.54 -20.50 8.22
N ASP A 72 -9.82 -20.89 8.23
CA ASP A 72 -10.76 -20.57 9.30
C ASP A 72 -10.64 -21.53 10.48
N GLY A 73 -10.89 -21.04 11.71
CA GLY A 73 -10.92 -21.81 12.95
C GLY A 73 -9.57 -22.29 13.45
N ILE A 74 -8.50 -22.17 12.66
CA ILE A 74 -7.17 -22.64 13.04
C ILE A 74 -6.35 -21.46 13.58
N ALA A 75 -5.88 -21.61 14.82
CA ALA A 75 -5.03 -20.60 15.46
C ALA A 75 -3.64 -20.56 14.81
N ALA A 76 -3.10 -19.38 14.66
CA ALA A 76 -1.75 -19.14 14.18
C ALA A 76 -0.98 -18.26 15.17
N LYS A 77 0.30 -18.56 15.36
CA LYS A 77 1.23 -17.76 16.16
C LYS A 77 2.11 -16.91 15.24
N VAL A 78 2.30 -15.65 15.56
CA VAL A 78 3.28 -14.81 14.89
C VAL A 78 4.68 -15.26 15.29
N GLU A 79 5.45 -15.83 14.36
CA GLU A 79 6.84 -16.21 14.61
C GLU A 79 7.74 -14.98 14.69
N ARG A 80 7.61 -14.08 13.69
CA ARG A 80 8.45 -12.89 13.57
C ARG A 80 7.84 -11.84 12.65
N LEU A 81 8.32 -10.60 12.78
CA LEU A 81 8.02 -9.50 11.86
C LEU A 81 9.18 -9.29 10.91
N GLU A 82 8.90 -9.08 9.62
CA GLU A 82 9.91 -8.91 8.59
C GLU A 82 9.70 -7.63 7.77
N TYR A 83 10.81 -7.09 7.25
CA TYR A 83 10.79 -6.02 6.25
C TYR A 83 10.48 -6.60 4.87
N ASP A 84 9.55 -5.99 4.14
CA ASP A 84 9.29 -6.33 2.74
C ASP A 84 9.66 -5.15 1.81
N PRO A 85 10.61 -5.31 0.87
CA PRO A 85 10.98 -4.25 -0.07
C PRO A 85 9.90 -3.95 -1.12
N ASN A 86 8.86 -4.78 -1.24
CA ASN A 86 7.81 -4.64 -2.26
C ASN A 86 6.64 -3.75 -1.80
N ARG A 87 6.55 -3.45 -0.52
CA ARG A 87 5.46 -2.68 0.07
C ARG A 87 5.94 -1.73 1.16
N SER A 88 5.09 -0.79 1.53
CA SER A 88 5.38 0.15 2.61
C SER A 88 5.16 -0.46 4.01
N ALA A 89 4.22 -1.40 4.14
CA ALA A 89 3.95 -2.12 5.37
C ALA A 89 4.98 -3.21 5.63
N ASN A 90 5.26 -3.49 6.90
CA ASN A 90 5.97 -4.69 7.31
C ASN A 90 5.05 -5.91 7.18
N ILE A 91 5.62 -7.11 7.17
CA ILE A 91 4.91 -8.38 7.10
C ILE A 91 5.17 -9.19 8.35
N ALA A 92 4.22 -10.06 8.69
CA ALA A 92 4.34 -11.02 9.79
C ALA A 92 4.34 -12.44 9.23
N LEU A 93 5.28 -13.26 9.66
CA LEU A 93 5.28 -14.70 9.39
C LEU A 93 4.43 -15.38 10.45
N LEU A 94 3.37 -16.04 10.02
CA LEU A 94 2.51 -16.86 10.86
C LEU A 94 2.92 -18.33 10.78
N CYS A 95 2.88 -19.02 11.88
CA CYS A 95 2.90 -20.47 11.98
C CYS A 95 1.56 -20.94 12.56
N TYR A 96 0.82 -21.67 11.77
CA TYR A 96 -0.44 -22.28 12.19
C TYR A 96 -0.17 -23.52 13.05
N THR A 97 -1.15 -23.95 13.83
CA THR A 97 -1.04 -25.14 14.71
C THR A 97 -0.78 -26.43 13.93
N ASP A 98 -1.17 -26.47 12.65
CA ASP A 98 -0.89 -27.59 11.74
C ASP A 98 0.49 -27.52 11.05
N GLY A 99 1.34 -26.55 11.41
CA GLY A 99 2.69 -26.38 10.88
C GLY A 99 2.79 -25.56 9.59
N GLU A 100 1.68 -25.22 8.93
CA GLU A 100 1.70 -24.36 7.74
C GLU A 100 2.16 -22.95 8.09
N ARG A 101 2.98 -22.36 7.22
CA ARG A 101 3.43 -20.97 7.37
C ARG A 101 2.84 -20.10 6.28
N ARG A 102 2.38 -18.90 6.66
CA ARG A 102 1.91 -17.88 5.73
C ARG A 102 2.40 -16.50 6.14
N TYR A 103 2.65 -15.63 5.15
CA TYR A 103 2.87 -14.21 5.41
C TYR A 103 1.56 -13.44 5.39
N ILE A 104 1.41 -12.50 6.32
CA ILE A 104 0.34 -11.50 6.32
C ILE A 104 0.93 -10.10 6.39
N ILE A 105 0.12 -9.07 6.08
CA ILE A 105 0.48 -7.69 6.39
C ILE A 105 0.44 -7.52 7.90
N ALA A 106 1.52 -7.00 8.47
CA ALA A 106 1.65 -6.84 9.92
C ALA A 106 0.72 -5.73 10.45
N PRO A 107 -0.27 -6.07 11.30
CA PRO A 107 -1.10 -5.08 11.96
C PRO A 107 -0.33 -4.28 13.00
N LYS A 108 -0.81 -3.07 13.30
CA LYS A 108 -0.30 -2.26 14.40
C LYS A 108 -0.54 -2.96 15.74
N GLY A 109 0.47 -2.96 16.62
CA GLY A 109 0.39 -3.56 17.94
C GLY A 109 0.67 -5.07 18.01
N VAL A 110 0.76 -5.76 16.87
CA VAL A 110 1.09 -7.19 16.81
C VAL A 110 2.62 -7.38 16.95
N SER A 111 3.02 -8.35 17.76
CA SER A 111 4.42 -8.72 18.01
C SER A 111 4.63 -10.22 17.84
N ALA A 112 5.89 -10.66 17.83
CA ALA A 112 6.21 -12.08 17.90
C ALA A 112 5.56 -12.72 19.14
N GLY A 113 5.01 -13.92 18.98
CA GLY A 113 4.27 -14.63 20.03
C GLY A 113 2.76 -14.36 20.05
N THR A 114 2.26 -13.30 19.41
CA THR A 114 0.82 -13.00 19.35
C THR A 114 0.07 -14.11 18.61
N GLN A 115 -1.04 -14.57 19.17
CA GLN A 115 -1.94 -15.51 18.52
C GLN A 115 -2.98 -14.78 17.67
N LEU A 116 -3.21 -15.25 16.46
CA LEU A 116 -4.18 -14.72 15.51
C LEU A 116 -5.06 -15.83 14.95
N MET A 117 -6.29 -15.51 14.62
CA MET A 117 -7.26 -16.44 14.07
C MET A 117 -8.05 -15.78 12.93
N SER A 118 -8.56 -16.59 12.01
CA SER A 118 -9.47 -16.17 10.96
C SER A 118 -10.76 -16.97 11.07
N GLY A 119 -11.86 -16.41 10.58
CA GLY A 119 -13.17 -17.09 10.56
C GLY A 119 -14.27 -16.25 11.20
N SER A 120 -15.53 -16.77 11.12
CA SER A 120 -16.70 -16.12 11.70
C SER A 120 -16.62 -15.97 13.21
N ASP A 121 -16.03 -16.96 13.88
CA ASP A 121 -16.00 -17.08 15.34
C ASP A 121 -14.69 -16.53 15.95
N ALA A 122 -13.84 -15.92 15.12
CA ALA A 122 -12.61 -15.30 15.58
C ALA A 122 -12.91 -14.14 16.54
N PRO A 123 -12.20 -14.02 17.68
CA PRO A 123 -12.38 -12.91 18.60
C PRO A 123 -12.04 -11.56 17.96
N ILE A 124 -12.72 -10.49 18.37
CA ILE A 124 -12.51 -9.13 17.87
C ILE A 124 -11.23 -8.54 18.48
N LYS A 125 -10.09 -9.02 17.98
CA LYS A 125 -8.75 -8.57 18.39
C LYS A 125 -7.94 -8.09 17.18
N PRO A 126 -7.03 -7.11 17.34
CA PRO A 126 -6.19 -6.65 16.24
C PRO A 126 -5.43 -7.81 15.57
N GLY A 127 -5.53 -7.90 14.24
CA GLY A 127 -4.88 -8.93 13.42
C GLY A 127 -5.76 -10.13 13.08
N ASN A 128 -6.90 -10.32 13.75
CA ASN A 128 -7.88 -11.35 13.39
C ASN A 128 -8.68 -10.93 12.16
N SER A 129 -9.03 -11.91 11.31
CA SER A 129 -9.76 -11.69 10.07
C SER A 129 -11.14 -12.31 10.15
N LEU A 130 -12.17 -11.48 9.92
CA LEU A 130 -13.59 -11.87 10.00
C LEU A 130 -14.36 -11.36 8.78
N PRO A 131 -15.49 -11.98 8.44
CA PRO A 131 -16.50 -11.38 7.56
C PRO A 131 -17.03 -10.07 8.15
N LEU A 132 -17.33 -9.07 7.31
CA LEU A 132 -17.83 -7.77 7.78
C LEU A 132 -19.15 -7.88 8.58
N ARG A 133 -19.95 -8.94 8.34
CA ARG A 133 -21.16 -9.20 9.11
C ARG A 133 -20.89 -9.42 10.61
N ASN A 134 -19.73 -9.97 10.95
CA ASN A 134 -19.37 -10.33 12.33
C ASN A 134 -18.56 -9.24 13.05
N ILE A 135 -18.22 -8.15 12.35
CA ILE A 135 -17.43 -7.04 12.91
C ILE A 135 -18.39 -5.95 13.42
N PRO A 136 -18.27 -5.48 14.67
CA PRO A 136 -19.09 -4.40 15.18
C PRO A 136 -18.95 -3.10 14.37
N VAL A 137 -20.03 -2.35 14.25
CA VAL A 137 -20.04 -1.01 13.66
C VAL A 137 -19.15 -0.08 14.49
N GLY A 138 -18.46 0.84 13.81
CA GLY A 138 -17.49 1.74 14.44
C GLY A 138 -16.07 1.19 14.49
N THR A 139 -15.88 -0.12 14.30
CA THR A 139 -14.56 -0.76 14.35
C THR A 139 -13.65 -0.28 13.22
N THR A 140 -12.39 -0.06 13.55
CA THR A 140 -11.32 0.21 12.59
C THR A 140 -10.79 -1.11 12.04
N ILE A 141 -10.73 -1.22 10.72
CA ILE A 141 -10.34 -2.43 9.98
C ILE A 141 -9.33 -2.10 8.88
N HIS A 142 -8.63 -3.10 8.40
CA HIS A 142 -7.71 -3.01 7.25
C HIS A 142 -7.75 -4.28 6.41
N CYS A 143 -7.01 -4.33 5.31
CA CYS A 143 -6.98 -5.49 4.42
C CYS A 143 -8.39 -5.98 4.04
N VAL A 144 -9.26 -5.06 3.58
CA VAL A 144 -10.65 -5.36 3.27
C VAL A 144 -10.78 -5.88 1.84
N GLU A 145 -11.58 -6.90 1.64
CA GLU A 145 -11.99 -7.39 0.33
C GLU A 145 -12.99 -6.43 -0.34
N ILE A 146 -13.01 -6.43 -1.67
CA ILE A 146 -14.04 -5.73 -2.46
C ILE A 146 -15.14 -6.69 -2.91
N MET A 147 -14.76 -7.94 -3.15
CA MET A 147 -15.66 -9.05 -3.49
C MET A 147 -15.33 -10.23 -2.59
N PRO A 148 -16.29 -11.00 -2.10
CA PRO A 148 -16.04 -12.14 -1.24
C PRO A 148 -15.08 -13.15 -1.89
N GLY A 149 -14.10 -13.63 -1.13
CA GLY A 149 -13.12 -14.64 -1.55
C GLY A 149 -12.04 -14.15 -2.54
N LYS A 150 -12.09 -12.89 -2.97
CA LYS A 150 -11.08 -12.34 -3.90
C LYS A 150 -9.76 -11.99 -3.21
N GLY A 151 -9.77 -11.87 -1.92
CA GLY A 151 -8.65 -11.41 -1.11
C GLY A 151 -8.61 -9.90 -0.92
N ALA A 152 -7.88 -9.47 0.09
CA ALA A 152 -7.79 -8.09 0.53
C ALA A 152 -7.27 -7.15 -0.57
N GLN A 153 -7.95 -6.02 -0.78
CA GLN A 153 -7.60 -5.01 -1.78
C GLN A 153 -7.54 -3.59 -1.20
N ILE A 154 -8.32 -3.30 -0.16
CA ILE A 154 -8.43 -1.98 0.47
C ILE A 154 -7.56 -1.93 1.73
N ALA A 155 -6.96 -0.78 2.01
CA ALA A 155 -6.16 -0.50 3.21
C ALA A 155 -5.04 -1.53 3.48
N ARG A 156 -4.10 -1.68 2.53
CA ARG A 156 -2.94 -2.58 2.63
C ARG A 156 -1.61 -1.86 2.87
N SER A 157 -1.58 -0.55 2.66
CA SER A 157 -0.35 0.25 2.81
C SER A 157 -0.09 0.59 4.27
N ALA A 158 1.16 0.92 4.61
CA ALA A 158 1.57 1.32 5.96
C ALA A 158 0.67 2.42 6.54
N GLY A 159 0.23 2.25 7.77
CA GLY A 159 -0.60 3.20 8.51
C GLY A 159 -1.98 3.46 7.91
N THR A 160 -2.48 2.59 7.02
CA THR A 160 -3.83 2.74 6.47
C THR A 160 -4.84 1.95 7.27
N SER A 161 -6.04 2.50 7.34
CA SER A 161 -7.21 1.89 7.96
C SER A 161 -8.49 2.36 7.28
N VAL A 162 -9.58 1.69 7.58
CA VAL A 162 -10.94 1.97 7.12
C VAL A 162 -11.86 1.81 8.32
N GLN A 163 -12.88 2.62 8.45
CA GLN A 163 -13.89 2.50 9.50
C GLN A 163 -15.15 1.87 8.95
N LEU A 164 -15.70 0.87 9.62
CA LEU A 164 -17.00 0.32 9.36
C LEU A 164 -18.07 1.24 9.95
N LEU A 165 -18.85 1.93 9.09
CA LEU A 165 -19.84 2.91 9.53
C LEU A 165 -21.21 2.30 9.83
N ALA A 166 -21.69 1.44 8.93
CA ALA A 166 -23.02 0.85 9.02
C ALA A 166 -23.07 -0.49 8.27
N ARG A 167 -24.08 -1.28 8.57
CA ARG A 167 -24.46 -2.48 7.82
C ARG A 167 -25.94 -2.38 7.49
N GLU A 168 -26.29 -2.51 6.23
CA GLU A 168 -27.65 -2.41 5.71
C GLU A 168 -27.89 -3.56 4.73
N GLY A 169 -28.73 -4.51 5.11
CA GLY A 169 -28.99 -5.70 4.30
C GLY A 169 -27.71 -6.45 3.94
N SER A 170 -27.47 -6.65 2.65
CA SER A 170 -26.31 -7.38 2.13
C SER A 170 -25.03 -6.52 2.02
N TYR A 171 -25.08 -5.25 2.40
CA TYR A 171 -23.95 -4.33 2.23
C TYR A 171 -23.50 -3.67 3.53
N ALA A 172 -22.18 -3.50 3.65
CA ALA A 172 -21.52 -2.73 4.68
C ALA A 172 -21.02 -1.41 4.10
N GLN A 173 -21.18 -0.32 4.83
CA GLN A 173 -20.68 1.01 4.46
C GLN A 173 -19.31 1.24 5.12
N LEU A 174 -18.31 1.52 4.30
CA LEU A 174 -16.93 1.72 4.71
C LEU A 174 -16.47 3.14 4.44
N ARG A 175 -16.00 3.83 5.48
CA ARG A 175 -15.36 5.14 5.37
C ARG A 175 -13.86 4.98 5.19
N MET A 176 -13.38 5.34 3.99
CA MET A 176 -11.97 5.32 3.64
C MET A 176 -11.22 6.48 4.31
N ARG A 177 -9.90 6.36 4.43
CA ARG A 177 -9.04 7.45 4.91
C ARG A 177 -9.15 8.74 4.07
N SER A 178 -9.52 8.63 2.80
CA SER A 178 -9.79 9.79 1.91
C SER A 178 -11.10 10.52 2.22
N GLY A 179 -11.96 9.97 3.07
CA GLY A 179 -13.31 10.45 3.33
C GLY A 179 -14.38 9.89 2.38
N GLU A 180 -14.00 9.12 1.35
CA GLU A 180 -14.97 8.40 0.49
C GLU A 180 -15.71 7.34 1.30
N ILE A 181 -17.03 7.30 1.18
CA ILE A 181 -17.86 6.22 1.75
C ILE A 181 -18.27 5.27 0.63
N ARG A 182 -17.98 4.00 0.84
CA ARG A 182 -18.19 2.95 -0.15
C ARG A 182 -18.94 1.75 0.42
N LYS A 183 -19.86 1.18 -0.39
CA LYS A 183 -20.54 -0.08 -0.10
C LYS A 183 -19.65 -1.26 -0.50
N VAL A 184 -19.64 -2.28 0.36
CA VAL A 184 -18.96 -3.57 0.14
C VAL A 184 -19.89 -4.67 0.67
N HIS A 185 -19.91 -5.84 0.05
CA HIS A 185 -20.75 -6.96 0.49
C HIS A 185 -20.36 -7.41 1.91
N VAL A 186 -21.33 -7.75 2.75
CA VAL A 186 -21.11 -8.13 4.17
C VAL A 186 -20.30 -9.41 4.34
N GLU A 187 -20.26 -10.29 3.33
CA GLU A 187 -19.43 -11.50 3.31
C GLU A 187 -17.95 -11.21 3.02
N CYS A 188 -17.60 -10.01 2.58
CA CYS A 188 -16.22 -9.63 2.38
C CYS A 188 -15.47 -9.68 3.71
N ARG A 189 -14.28 -10.25 3.69
CA ARG A 189 -13.41 -10.33 4.87
C ARG A 189 -12.65 -9.04 5.09
N ALA A 190 -12.37 -8.76 6.35
CA ALA A 190 -11.51 -7.68 6.77
C ALA A 190 -10.69 -8.09 8.00
N THR A 191 -9.55 -7.47 8.19
CA THR A 191 -8.71 -7.68 9.38
C THR A 191 -8.94 -6.53 10.36
N ILE A 192 -9.11 -6.85 11.64
CA ILE A 192 -9.32 -5.88 12.71
C ILE A 192 -8.06 -5.05 12.96
N GLY A 193 -8.23 -3.75 13.20
CA GLY A 193 -7.15 -2.81 13.52
C GLY A 193 -6.62 -2.06 12.31
N GLU A 194 -5.44 -1.48 12.45
CA GLU A 194 -4.72 -0.68 11.44
C GLU A 194 -3.49 -1.42 10.94
N VAL A 195 -3.02 -1.06 9.74
CA VAL A 195 -1.72 -1.53 9.23
C VAL A 195 -0.59 -0.86 10.01
N GLY A 196 0.40 -1.63 10.42
CA GLY A 196 1.60 -1.13 11.10
C GLY A 196 2.48 -0.24 10.22
N ASN A 197 3.62 0.24 10.80
CA ASN A 197 4.61 1.09 10.13
C ASN A 197 4.06 2.45 9.66
N GLU A 198 3.20 3.08 10.46
CA GLU A 198 2.53 4.35 10.14
C GLU A 198 3.50 5.50 9.85
N GLU A 199 4.68 5.49 10.47
CA GLU A 199 5.74 6.50 10.30
C GLU A 199 6.46 6.40 8.94
N HIS A 200 6.13 5.40 8.10
CA HIS A 200 6.77 5.19 6.81
C HIS A 200 6.78 6.44 5.92
N ASN A 201 5.71 7.23 5.95
CA ASN A 201 5.60 8.45 5.14
C ASN A 201 6.47 9.61 5.64
N LEU A 202 6.91 9.57 6.90
CA LEU A 202 7.74 10.61 7.53
C LEU A 202 9.21 10.47 7.19
N ARG A 203 9.62 9.36 6.57
CA ARG A 203 11.00 9.15 6.13
C ARG A 203 11.38 10.09 5.01
N GLN A 204 12.63 10.56 5.04
CA GLN A 204 13.24 11.36 4.00
C GLN A 204 14.47 10.64 3.44
N ILE A 205 14.59 10.63 2.13
CA ILE A 205 15.59 9.83 1.42
C ILE A 205 16.94 10.57 1.31
N GLY A 206 16.91 11.90 1.30
CA GLY A 206 18.06 12.79 1.38
C GLY A 206 18.81 13.01 0.07
N LYS A 207 18.78 12.10 -0.91
CA LYS A 207 19.50 12.22 -2.18
C LYS A 207 18.77 11.54 -3.35
N ALA A 208 18.99 12.07 -4.56
CA ALA A 208 18.42 11.55 -5.80
C ALA A 208 18.85 10.09 -6.09
N GLY A 209 20.09 9.71 -5.78
CA GLY A 209 20.58 8.35 -5.94
C GLY A 209 19.78 7.32 -5.13
N ALA A 210 19.25 7.70 -3.96
CA ALA A 210 18.40 6.81 -3.17
C ALA A 210 17.03 6.52 -3.84
N MET A 211 16.52 7.44 -4.66
CA MET A 211 15.36 7.19 -5.54
C MET A 211 15.75 6.24 -6.68
N ARG A 212 16.94 6.41 -7.27
CA ARG A 212 17.46 5.49 -8.31
C ARG A 212 17.57 4.06 -7.80
N TRP A 213 18.01 3.83 -6.58
CA TRP A 213 18.07 2.51 -5.96
C TRP A 213 16.69 1.84 -5.83
N ARG A 214 15.62 2.62 -5.81
CA ARG A 214 14.23 2.13 -5.77
C ARG A 214 13.60 1.91 -7.14
N GLY A 215 14.35 2.18 -8.21
CA GLY A 215 13.88 2.02 -9.58
C GLY A 215 13.15 3.22 -10.14
N VAL A 216 13.19 4.37 -9.46
CA VAL A 216 12.61 5.62 -9.96
C VAL A 216 13.66 6.36 -10.78
N ARG A 217 13.37 6.62 -12.06
CA ARG A 217 14.21 7.40 -12.95
C ARG A 217 13.93 8.90 -12.81
N PRO A 218 14.87 9.78 -13.19
CA PRO A 218 14.67 11.22 -13.17
C PRO A 218 13.48 11.64 -14.03
N THR A 219 12.78 12.68 -13.60
CA THR A 219 11.67 13.30 -14.32
C THR A 219 12.06 14.72 -14.72
N VAL A 220 11.92 15.05 -16.01
CA VAL A 220 12.08 16.41 -16.52
C VAL A 220 10.72 17.10 -16.50
N ARG A 221 10.69 18.35 -16.05
CA ARG A 221 9.46 19.16 -16.06
C ARG A 221 9.11 19.58 -17.48
N GLY A 222 7.82 19.61 -17.84
CA GLY A 222 7.36 20.00 -19.17
C GLY A 222 7.81 21.41 -19.59
N VAL A 223 7.93 22.35 -18.63
CA VAL A 223 8.42 23.72 -18.90
C VAL A 223 9.91 23.78 -19.30
N ALA A 224 10.67 22.73 -19.06
CA ALA A 224 12.08 22.61 -19.45
C ALA A 224 12.27 21.83 -20.76
N MET A 225 11.21 21.49 -21.44
CA MET A 225 11.20 20.78 -22.71
C MET A 225 10.97 21.75 -23.89
N ASN A 226 11.21 21.25 -25.10
CA ASN A 226 10.87 21.98 -26.32
C ASN A 226 9.36 21.93 -26.57
N PRO A 227 8.80 22.89 -27.40
CA PRO A 227 7.37 22.92 -27.71
C PRO A 227 6.80 21.63 -28.30
N ILE A 228 7.61 20.90 -29.06
CA ILE A 228 7.22 19.62 -29.67
C ILE A 228 7.06 18.51 -28.64
N ASP A 229 7.79 18.57 -27.50
CA ASP A 229 7.83 17.49 -26.49
C ASP A 229 6.76 17.64 -25.42
N HIS A 230 6.31 18.88 -25.18
CA HIS A 230 5.33 19.15 -24.12
C HIS A 230 4.55 20.44 -24.40
N PRO A 231 3.22 20.48 -24.12
CA PRO A 231 2.40 21.70 -24.24
C PRO A 231 2.87 22.91 -23.42
N HIS A 232 3.72 22.70 -22.41
CA HIS A 232 4.36 23.76 -21.61
C HIS A 232 5.77 24.11 -22.09
N GLY A 233 6.24 23.51 -23.18
CA GLY A 233 7.59 23.71 -23.69
C GLY A 233 7.80 25.06 -24.37
N GLY A 234 9.07 25.38 -24.58
CA GLY A 234 9.53 26.60 -25.24
C GLY A 234 9.54 27.87 -24.38
N GLY A 235 10.04 28.94 -24.94
CA GLY A 235 10.26 30.23 -24.29
C GLY A 235 11.73 30.43 -23.91
N GLU A 236 12.06 31.69 -23.61
CA GLU A 236 13.39 32.09 -23.18
C GLU A 236 13.49 32.10 -21.63
N GLY A 237 14.59 31.59 -21.09
CA GLY A 237 14.89 31.61 -19.67
C GLY A 237 13.85 30.87 -18.82
N ARG A 238 13.47 31.47 -17.71
CA ARG A 238 12.55 30.89 -16.74
C ARG A 238 11.10 31.19 -17.09
N THR A 239 10.50 30.45 -18.03
CA THR A 239 9.09 30.61 -18.44
C THR A 239 8.12 29.88 -17.55
N GLY A 240 6.88 30.37 -17.45
CA GLY A 240 5.75 29.68 -16.80
C GLY A 240 5.07 28.66 -17.72
N THR A 241 3.97 28.08 -17.27
CA THR A 241 3.21 27.07 -18.03
C THR A 241 2.42 27.65 -19.22
N LYS A 242 2.25 28.97 -19.32
CA LYS A 242 1.50 29.73 -20.36
C LYS A 242 0.02 29.37 -20.47
N ARG A 243 -0.45 28.33 -19.83
CA ARG A 243 -1.82 27.81 -19.81
C ARG A 243 -2.07 27.02 -18.53
N ASP A 244 -3.31 26.56 -18.34
CA ASP A 244 -3.61 25.63 -17.26
C ASP A 244 -2.69 24.39 -17.29
N PRO A 245 -2.28 23.86 -16.14
CA PRO A 245 -1.39 22.71 -16.08
C PRO A 245 -1.99 21.50 -16.78
N VAL A 246 -1.29 20.99 -17.81
CA VAL A 246 -1.69 19.82 -18.59
C VAL A 246 -0.61 18.75 -18.59
N SER A 247 -1.01 17.54 -18.92
CA SER A 247 -0.10 16.41 -19.17
C SER A 247 0.57 16.55 -20.55
N PRO A 248 1.59 15.73 -20.88
CA PRO A 248 2.19 15.72 -22.21
C PRO A 248 1.18 15.46 -23.35
N TRP A 249 0.05 14.84 -23.03
CA TRP A 249 -1.04 14.56 -23.98
C TRP A 249 -2.16 15.60 -23.95
N GLY A 250 -1.96 16.75 -23.32
CA GLY A 250 -2.91 17.86 -23.29
C GLY A 250 -4.04 17.74 -22.25
N GLN A 251 -4.10 16.64 -21.48
CA GLN A 251 -5.13 16.47 -20.46
C GLN A 251 -4.85 17.37 -19.26
N LEU A 252 -5.88 18.06 -18.75
CA LEU A 252 -5.79 18.88 -17.54
C LEU A 252 -5.36 18.04 -16.34
N THR A 253 -4.35 18.51 -15.59
CA THR A 253 -3.80 17.82 -14.42
C THR A 253 -4.41 18.29 -13.10
N LYS A 254 -5.09 19.44 -13.09
CA LYS A 254 -5.83 19.96 -11.93
C LYS A 254 -7.33 19.98 -12.22
N GLY A 255 -8.13 19.51 -11.26
CA GLY A 255 -9.60 19.54 -11.31
C GLY A 255 -10.26 18.49 -12.21
N PHE A 256 -9.57 17.90 -13.16
CA PHE A 256 -10.12 16.91 -14.06
C PHE A 256 -10.42 15.59 -13.34
N ARG A 257 -11.63 15.05 -13.57
CA ARG A 257 -12.06 13.77 -13.01
C ARG A 257 -11.54 12.61 -13.87
N THR A 258 -10.56 11.87 -13.37
CA THR A 258 -9.90 10.76 -14.11
C THR A 258 -10.59 9.41 -13.97
N ARG A 259 -11.56 9.25 -13.05
CA ARG A 259 -12.27 7.99 -12.85
C ARG A 259 -13.30 7.75 -13.95
N ASN A 260 -13.10 6.71 -14.76
CA ASN A 260 -14.02 6.30 -15.85
C ASN A 260 -14.78 5.00 -15.55
N ASN A 261 -14.60 4.39 -14.38
CA ASN A 261 -15.27 3.14 -14.05
C ASN A 261 -16.74 3.38 -13.67
N LYS A 262 -17.64 3.28 -14.66
CA LYS A 262 -19.09 3.45 -14.48
C LYS A 262 -19.70 2.27 -13.69
N ARG A 263 -19.21 1.04 -13.88
CA ARG A 263 -19.75 -0.20 -13.30
C ARG A 263 -19.86 -0.17 -11.77
N THR A 264 -18.91 0.43 -11.08
CA THR A 264 -18.85 0.48 -9.61
C THR A 264 -19.24 1.82 -9.02
N ASN A 265 -19.86 2.72 -9.79
CA ASN A 265 -20.31 4.02 -9.27
C ASN A 265 -21.43 3.85 -8.24
N GLY A 266 -22.36 2.89 -8.42
CA GLY A 266 -23.42 2.60 -7.46
C GLY A 266 -22.93 2.09 -6.10
N MET A 267 -21.65 1.66 -6.01
CA MET A 267 -21.02 1.28 -4.74
C MET A 267 -20.43 2.47 -3.97
N ILE A 268 -20.44 3.67 -4.54
CA ILE A 268 -19.94 4.88 -3.87
C ILE A 268 -21.14 5.65 -3.32
N VAL A 269 -21.27 5.69 -1.99
CA VAL A 269 -22.32 6.43 -1.30
C VAL A 269 -22.00 7.92 -1.26
N ALA A 270 -20.79 8.25 -0.84
CA ALA A 270 -20.32 9.63 -0.80
C ALA A 270 -18.87 9.72 -1.30
N ARG A 271 -18.59 10.71 -2.14
CA ARG A 271 -17.24 10.98 -2.61
C ARG A 271 -16.47 11.78 -1.55
N ARG A 272 -15.13 11.73 -1.63
CA ARG A 272 -14.27 12.60 -0.81
C ARG A 272 -14.67 14.07 -1.01
N LYS A 273 -14.74 14.82 0.08
CA LYS A 273 -14.84 16.28 0.01
C LYS A 273 -13.53 16.81 -0.60
N LYS A 274 -13.64 17.84 -1.42
CA LYS A 274 -12.48 18.57 -1.98
C LYS A 274 -11.75 19.33 -0.89
#